data_34834c0c938290ff5d7c1341a2cff750
#
_entry.id   34834c0c938290ff5d7c1341a2cff750
#
_cell.length_a   1.000
_cell.length_b   1.000
_cell.length_c   1.000
_cell.angle_alpha   90.00
_cell.angle_beta   90.00
_cell.angle_gamma   90.00
#
_symmetry.space_group_name_H-M   'P 1'
#
loop_
_entity.id
_entity.type
_entity.pdbx_description
1 polymer ?
#
loop_
_entity_poly.entity_id
_entity_poly.type
_entity_poly.pdbx_seq_one_letter_code
_entity_poly.pdbx_strand_id
1 'polypeptide(L)'
;MLREQTDCGHPGSATTSGLVAYLDGEPAGWCNVEPRTAYPYLRSVPWRKRKEDRSDASIWAVPCFITRSGFRRRGLSYALARAAVDFARERGARALEGYPMIPERGKDVPWGELNVGHVSIFTAAGFAEVSRPTLRRAVMRIDF
;
A
#
# COMPACT_ATOMS: atom_id res chain seq x y z
N MET A 1 19.37 1.92 -8.48
CA MET A 1 18.16 2.35 -9.16
C MET A 1 16.99 2.59 -8.19
N LEU A 2 16.41 1.56 -7.59
CA LEU A 2 15.32 1.75 -6.63
C LEU A 2 15.72 2.65 -5.45
N ARG A 3 16.94 2.52 -5.00
CA ARG A 3 17.54 3.31 -3.92
C ARG A 3 17.64 4.80 -4.25
N GLU A 4 17.97 5.13 -5.47
CA GLU A 4 18.01 6.52 -5.95
C GLU A 4 16.60 7.11 -6.13
N GLN A 5 15.69 6.30 -6.65
CA GLN A 5 14.29 6.71 -6.86
C GLN A 5 13.53 6.92 -5.54
N THR A 6 13.87 6.16 -4.51
CA THR A 6 13.17 6.21 -3.22
C THR A 6 13.93 6.97 -2.14
N ASP A 7 15.13 7.45 -2.45
CA ASP A 7 16.02 8.14 -1.51
C ASP A 7 16.32 7.33 -0.23
N CYS A 8 16.25 6.01 -0.34
CA CYS A 8 16.38 5.07 0.80
C CYS A 8 17.78 5.04 1.43
N GLY A 9 18.75 5.70 0.81
CA GLY A 9 20.12 5.76 1.31
C GLY A 9 20.41 6.94 2.22
N HIS A 10 19.44 7.82 2.42
CA HIS A 10 19.62 9.08 3.16
C HIS A 10 18.83 9.08 4.46
N PRO A 11 19.49 8.85 5.62
CA PRO A 11 18.81 8.91 6.92
C PRO A 11 18.13 10.27 7.11
N GLY A 12 16.88 10.26 7.54
CA GLY A 12 16.12 11.50 7.76
C GLY A 12 15.52 12.12 6.52
N SER A 13 15.65 11.51 5.34
CA SER A 13 14.97 12.00 4.14
C SER A 13 13.45 12.00 4.32
N ALA A 14 12.84 13.17 4.06
CA ALA A 14 11.38 13.32 4.09
C ALA A 14 10.71 12.85 2.80
N THR A 15 11.47 12.52 1.76
CA THR A 15 11.00 12.23 0.41
C THR A 15 11.06 10.75 0.01
N THR A 16 11.38 9.88 0.96
CA THR A 16 11.33 8.44 0.75
C THR A 16 9.95 7.99 0.27
N SER A 17 9.91 7.24 -0.83
CA SER A 17 8.67 6.82 -1.48
C SER A 17 8.22 5.40 -1.10
N GLY A 18 8.91 4.75 -0.18
CA GLY A 18 8.55 3.39 0.21
C GLY A 18 9.34 2.85 1.39
N LEU A 19 8.99 1.61 1.75
CA LEU A 19 9.59 0.86 2.84
C LEU A 19 10.16 -0.45 2.32
N VAL A 20 11.33 -0.82 2.82
CA VAL A 20 11.97 -2.10 2.52
C VAL A 20 11.94 -2.96 3.78
N ALA A 21 11.44 -4.18 3.67
CA ALA A 21 11.53 -5.18 4.74
C ALA A 21 12.79 -6.00 4.56
N TYR A 22 13.55 -6.14 5.65
CA TYR A 22 14.73 -7.00 5.71
C TYR A 22 14.43 -8.25 6.51
N LEU A 23 14.93 -9.37 6.05
CA LEU A 23 14.88 -10.65 6.78
C LEU A 23 16.29 -11.24 6.79
N ASP A 24 16.84 -11.50 7.98
CA ASP A 24 18.21 -12.00 8.17
C ASP A 24 19.26 -11.13 7.44
N GLY A 25 19.06 -9.80 7.46
CA GLY A 25 19.96 -8.85 6.83
C GLY A 25 19.82 -8.69 5.32
N GLU A 26 18.88 -9.40 4.68
CA GLU A 26 18.62 -9.32 3.24
C GLU A 26 17.30 -8.59 2.94
N PRO A 27 17.27 -7.77 1.87
CA PRO A 27 16.01 -7.17 1.43
C PRO A 27 15.06 -8.26 0.94
N ALA A 28 13.91 -8.38 1.60
CA ALA A 28 12.95 -9.45 1.38
C ALA A 28 11.64 -8.98 0.79
N GLY A 29 11.28 -7.71 0.99
CA GLY A 29 10.05 -7.14 0.47
C GLY A 29 10.07 -5.63 0.47
N TRP A 30 9.08 -5.05 -0.24
CA TRP A 30 8.98 -3.60 -0.42
C TRP A 30 7.51 -3.19 -0.59
N CYS A 31 7.16 -2.00 -0.13
CA CYS A 31 5.92 -1.35 -0.50
C CYS A 31 6.16 0.14 -0.74
N ASN A 32 5.39 0.73 -1.64
CA ASN A 32 5.39 2.18 -1.82
C ASN A 32 4.36 2.83 -0.90
N VAL A 33 4.71 3.98 -0.35
CA VAL A 33 3.84 4.77 0.55
C VAL A 33 4.10 6.24 0.29
N GLU A 34 3.14 6.93 -0.31
CA GLU A 34 3.22 8.36 -0.60
C GLU A 34 1.83 8.97 -0.58
N PRO A 35 1.70 10.30 -0.61
CA PRO A 35 0.40 10.92 -0.89
C PRO A 35 -0.22 10.31 -2.14
N ARG A 36 -1.52 10.02 -2.13
CA ARG A 36 -2.16 9.37 -3.28
C ARG A 36 -2.10 10.21 -4.56
N THR A 37 -1.86 11.50 -4.45
CA THR A 37 -1.61 12.40 -5.59
C THR A 37 -0.32 12.08 -6.35
N ALA A 38 0.60 11.33 -5.75
CA ALA A 38 1.83 10.85 -6.38
C ALA A 38 1.59 9.69 -7.37
N TYR A 39 0.39 9.14 -7.39
CA TYR A 39 0.06 7.94 -8.17
C TYR A 39 -1.02 8.21 -9.24
N PRO A 40 -0.70 8.92 -10.32
CA PRO A 40 -1.69 9.24 -11.36
C PRO A 40 -2.24 7.99 -12.06
N TYR A 41 -1.52 6.88 -12.03
CA TYR A 41 -1.97 5.62 -12.63
C TYR A 41 -3.15 4.97 -11.89
N LEU A 42 -3.44 5.39 -10.65
CA LEU A 42 -4.61 4.89 -9.92
C LEU A 42 -5.94 5.33 -10.55
N ARG A 43 -5.90 6.38 -11.36
CA ARG A 43 -7.03 6.90 -12.12
C ARG A 43 -8.25 7.17 -11.23
N SER A 44 -9.32 6.41 -11.42
CA SER A 44 -10.57 6.61 -10.68
C SER A 44 -10.74 5.71 -9.46
N VAL A 45 -9.86 4.74 -9.25
CA VAL A 45 -10.03 3.73 -8.19
C VAL A 45 -10.23 4.34 -6.80
N PRO A 46 -9.39 5.30 -6.34
CA PRO A 46 -9.56 5.87 -5.01
C PRO A 46 -10.84 6.72 -4.87
N TRP A 47 -11.34 7.28 -5.95
CA TRP A 47 -12.39 8.30 -5.91
C TRP A 47 -13.74 7.81 -6.39
N ARG A 48 -13.82 6.68 -7.07
CA ARG A 48 -15.06 6.16 -7.63
C ARG A 48 -16.08 5.91 -6.52
N LYS A 49 -17.29 6.39 -6.72
CA LYS A 49 -18.39 6.35 -5.74
C LYS A 49 -18.11 7.12 -4.45
N ARG A 50 -17.14 8.02 -4.48
CA ARG A 50 -16.77 8.85 -3.32
C ARG A 50 -16.70 10.33 -3.73
N LYS A 51 -17.13 11.19 -2.83
CA LYS A 51 -17.03 12.64 -3.01
C LYS A 51 -15.80 13.13 -2.25
N GLU A 52 -14.67 13.05 -2.89
CA GLU A 52 -13.41 13.50 -2.30
C GLU A 52 -12.62 14.36 -3.27
N ASP A 53 -11.83 15.28 -2.73
CA ASP A 53 -10.93 16.13 -3.49
C ASP A 53 -9.74 15.30 -3.98
N ARG A 54 -9.57 15.20 -5.29
CA ARG A 54 -8.47 14.46 -5.92
C ARG A 54 -7.11 15.11 -5.71
N SER A 55 -7.09 16.40 -5.38
CA SER A 55 -5.85 17.15 -5.13
C SER A 55 -5.39 17.10 -3.68
N ASP A 56 -6.16 16.44 -2.79
CA ASP A 56 -5.83 16.35 -1.36
C ASP A 56 -4.62 15.45 -1.13
N ALA A 57 -3.47 16.08 -0.90
CA ALA A 57 -2.21 15.40 -0.64
C ALA A 57 -2.06 14.89 0.82
N SER A 58 -3.02 15.18 1.69
CA SER A 58 -3.02 14.70 3.08
C SER A 58 -3.47 13.24 3.20
N ILE A 59 -4.10 12.69 2.17
CA ILE A 59 -4.47 11.28 2.09
C ILE A 59 -3.35 10.54 1.38
N TRP A 60 -2.77 9.56 2.06
CA TRP A 60 -1.69 8.74 1.55
C TRP A 60 -2.21 7.40 1.04
N ALA A 61 -1.41 6.70 0.28
CA ALA A 61 -1.76 5.41 -0.29
C ALA A 61 -0.57 4.44 -0.25
N VAL A 62 -0.88 3.16 -0.14
CA VAL A 62 0.03 2.05 -0.29
C VAL A 62 -0.49 1.14 -1.41
N PRO A 63 -0.22 1.49 -2.68
CA PRO A 63 -0.84 0.80 -3.81
C PRO A 63 -0.20 -0.53 -4.19
N CYS A 64 1.02 -0.82 -3.71
CA CYS A 64 1.76 -1.99 -4.16
C CYS A 64 2.63 -2.59 -3.06
N PHE A 65 2.63 -3.92 -3.00
CA PHE A 65 3.54 -4.72 -2.18
C PHE A 65 4.30 -5.68 -3.07
N ILE A 66 5.61 -5.81 -2.84
CA ILE A 66 6.45 -6.78 -3.54
C ILE A 66 7.17 -7.62 -2.50
N THR A 67 7.06 -8.93 -2.61
CA THR A 67 7.82 -9.88 -1.82
C THR A 67 8.78 -10.63 -2.74
N ARG A 68 10.07 -10.62 -2.37
CA ARG A 68 11.10 -11.29 -3.13
C ARG A 68 10.87 -12.80 -3.16
N SER A 69 11.16 -13.43 -4.30
CA SER A 69 11.11 -14.87 -4.44
C SER A 69 11.98 -15.55 -3.36
N GLY A 70 11.47 -16.60 -2.74
CA GLY A 70 12.13 -17.27 -1.61
C GLY A 70 11.78 -16.71 -0.23
N PHE A 71 11.15 -15.53 -0.16
CA PHE A 71 10.74 -14.90 1.10
C PHE A 71 9.23 -14.86 1.29
N ARG A 72 8.49 -15.49 0.41
CA ARG A 72 7.03 -15.55 0.44
C ARG A 72 6.52 -16.41 1.59
N ARG A 73 5.25 -16.18 1.98
CA ARG A 73 4.56 -16.91 3.06
C ARG A 73 5.22 -16.73 4.43
N ARG A 74 5.93 -15.63 4.65
CA ARG A 74 6.56 -15.28 5.93
C ARG A 74 5.94 -14.07 6.61
N GLY A 75 4.74 -13.66 6.17
CA GLY A 75 4.01 -12.55 6.76
C GLY A 75 4.60 -11.17 6.45
N LEU A 76 5.47 -11.04 5.46
CA LEU A 76 6.13 -9.76 5.13
C LEU A 76 5.14 -8.69 4.70
N SER A 77 4.11 -9.03 3.92
CA SER A 77 3.09 -8.07 3.51
C SER A 77 2.30 -7.54 4.70
N TYR A 78 2.03 -8.37 5.69
CA TYR A 78 1.39 -7.94 6.94
C TYR A 78 2.27 -6.97 7.72
N ALA A 79 3.56 -7.26 7.82
CA ALA A 79 4.53 -6.39 8.48
C ALA A 79 4.69 -5.05 7.73
N LEU A 80 4.75 -5.09 6.40
CA LEU A 80 4.85 -3.90 5.56
C LEU A 80 3.60 -3.01 5.68
N ALA A 81 2.41 -3.61 5.71
CA ALA A 81 1.18 -2.83 5.88
C ALA A 81 1.13 -2.12 7.24
N ARG A 82 1.51 -2.79 8.31
CA ARG A 82 1.61 -2.16 9.64
C ARG A 82 2.66 -1.06 9.68
N ALA A 83 3.82 -1.30 9.08
CA ALA A 83 4.88 -0.30 9.00
C ALA A 83 4.46 0.92 8.15
N ALA A 84 3.69 0.69 7.09
CA ALA A 84 3.15 1.76 6.25
C ALA A 84 2.19 2.67 7.03
N VAL A 85 1.38 2.10 7.91
CA VAL A 85 0.50 2.87 8.81
C VAL A 85 1.32 3.81 9.69
N ASP A 86 2.33 3.29 10.37
CA ASP A 86 3.18 4.10 11.26
C ASP A 86 3.95 5.16 10.47
N PHE A 87 4.50 4.78 9.33
CA PHE A 87 5.24 5.67 8.46
C PHE A 87 4.38 6.85 7.97
N ALA A 88 3.19 6.58 7.47
CA ALA A 88 2.29 7.63 6.98
C ALA A 88 1.84 8.55 8.12
N ARG A 89 1.51 7.97 9.28
CA ARG A 89 1.11 8.74 10.46
C ARG A 89 2.23 9.68 10.92
N GLU A 90 3.47 9.19 11.02
CA GLU A 90 4.63 9.99 11.42
C GLU A 90 4.94 11.12 10.45
N ARG A 91 4.59 10.95 9.18
CA ARG A 91 4.77 11.96 8.15
C ARG A 91 3.61 12.95 8.03
N GLY A 92 2.66 12.88 8.94
CA GLY A 92 1.55 13.83 9.02
C GLY A 92 0.38 13.52 8.09
N ALA A 93 0.29 12.31 7.55
CA ALA A 93 -0.87 11.90 6.78
C ALA A 93 -2.14 11.94 7.63
N ARG A 94 -3.26 12.36 7.05
CA ARG A 94 -4.57 12.33 7.70
C ARG A 94 -5.22 10.96 7.63
N ALA A 95 -4.92 10.21 6.59
CA ALA A 95 -5.39 8.85 6.38
C ALA A 95 -4.46 8.09 5.44
N LEU A 96 -4.54 6.76 5.47
CA LEU A 96 -3.85 5.87 4.55
C LEU A 96 -4.85 4.94 3.89
N GLU A 97 -4.72 4.78 2.57
CA GLU A 97 -5.57 3.92 1.77
C GLU A 97 -4.79 2.81 1.07
N GLY A 98 -5.44 1.69 0.86
CA GLY A 98 -4.99 0.60 0.02
C GLY A 98 -6.12 0.13 -0.89
N TYR A 99 -5.77 -0.54 -1.98
CA TYR A 99 -6.72 -0.87 -3.04
C TYR A 99 -6.65 -2.36 -3.40
N PRO A 100 -6.96 -3.26 -2.45
CA PRO A 100 -6.81 -4.70 -2.69
C PRO A 100 -7.80 -5.23 -3.73
N MET A 101 -7.36 -6.29 -4.40
CA MET A 101 -8.26 -7.09 -5.24
C MET A 101 -9.07 -8.05 -4.37
N ILE A 102 -10.33 -8.23 -4.76
CA ILE A 102 -11.22 -9.22 -4.17
C ILE A 102 -11.28 -10.39 -5.16
N PRO A 103 -10.71 -11.56 -4.82
CA PRO A 103 -10.74 -12.69 -5.73
C PRO A 103 -12.16 -13.22 -5.92
N GLU A 104 -12.48 -13.70 -7.12
CA GLU A 104 -13.70 -14.46 -7.32
C GLU A 104 -13.63 -15.77 -6.55
N ARG A 105 -14.76 -16.16 -5.96
CA ARG A 105 -14.87 -17.40 -5.20
C ARG A 105 -14.50 -18.61 -6.08
N GLY A 106 -13.50 -19.37 -5.65
CA GLY A 106 -13.05 -20.56 -6.36
C GLY A 106 -12.11 -20.32 -7.53
N LYS A 107 -11.66 -19.06 -7.76
CA LYS A 107 -10.66 -18.72 -8.76
C LYS A 107 -9.39 -18.21 -8.11
N ASP A 108 -8.24 -18.65 -8.64
CA ASP A 108 -6.95 -18.11 -8.26
C ASP A 108 -6.79 -16.69 -8.80
N VAL A 109 -6.21 -15.83 -8.00
CA VAL A 109 -5.85 -14.47 -8.44
C VAL A 109 -4.56 -14.54 -9.23
N PRO A 110 -4.52 -13.99 -10.46
CA PRO A 110 -3.27 -13.89 -11.21
C PRO A 110 -2.19 -13.20 -10.38
N TRP A 111 -0.98 -13.73 -10.46
CA TRP A 111 0.16 -13.28 -9.67
C TRP A 111 0.41 -11.77 -9.71
N GLY A 112 0.27 -11.14 -10.88
CA GLY A 112 0.43 -9.69 -11.01
C GLY A 112 -0.65 -8.87 -10.30
N GLU A 113 -1.82 -9.43 -10.05
CA GLU A 113 -2.90 -8.75 -9.34
C GLU A 113 -2.74 -8.80 -7.82
N LEU A 114 -1.92 -9.71 -7.29
CA LEU A 114 -1.64 -9.81 -5.86
C LEU A 114 -0.75 -8.68 -5.33
N ASN A 115 -0.07 -7.97 -6.21
CA ASN A 115 0.81 -6.85 -5.83
C ASN A 115 0.08 -5.69 -5.15
N VAL A 116 -1.22 -5.55 -5.36
CA VAL A 116 -2.03 -4.51 -4.70
C VAL A 116 -2.35 -4.83 -3.24
N GLY A 117 -2.01 -6.03 -2.79
CA GLY A 117 -2.30 -6.53 -1.46
C GLY A 117 -3.61 -7.31 -1.39
N HIS A 118 -3.80 -8.00 -0.28
CA HIS A 118 -5.01 -8.75 0.04
C HIS A 118 -5.82 -8.02 1.11
N VAL A 119 -7.14 -8.12 1.07
CA VAL A 119 -8.02 -7.49 2.08
C VAL A 119 -7.61 -7.84 3.51
N SER A 120 -7.23 -9.09 3.77
CA SER A 120 -6.81 -9.55 5.08
C SER A 120 -5.58 -8.82 5.62
N ILE A 121 -4.65 -8.42 4.75
CA ILE A 121 -3.45 -7.67 5.12
C ILE A 121 -3.85 -6.30 5.69
N PHE A 122 -4.74 -5.61 5.01
CA PHE A 122 -5.23 -4.30 5.43
C PHE A 122 -6.09 -4.39 6.69
N THR A 123 -6.99 -5.36 6.75
CA THR A 123 -7.84 -5.58 7.92
C THR A 123 -6.98 -5.84 9.17
N ALA A 124 -5.95 -6.67 9.07
CA ALA A 124 -5.03 -6.95 10.18
C ALA A 124 -4.26 -5.72 10.63
N ALA A 125 -4.03 -4.74 9.73
CA ALA A 125 -3.36 -3.48 10.05
C ALA A 125 -4.31 -2.38 10.56
N GLY A 126 -5.60 -2.67 10.68
CA GLY A 126 -6.60 -1.75 11.23
C GLY A 126 -7.39 -0.96 10.18
N PHE A 127 -7.25 -1.28 8.91
CA PHE A 127 -8.03 -0.64 7.84
C PHE A 127 -9.46 -1.18 7.81
N ALA A 128 -10.39 -0.33 7.36
CA ALA A 128 -11.77 -0.73 7.07
C ALA A 128 -12.12 -0.44 5.61
N GLU A 129 -13.02 -1.22 5.03
CA GLU A 129 -13.52 -0.99 3.68
C GLU A 129 -14.41 0.26 3.68
N VAL A 130 -14.09 1.22 2.83
CA VAL A 130 -14.85 2.49 2.71
C VAL A 130 -15.55 2.63 1.36
N SER A 131 -15.15 1.86 0.36
CA SER A 131 -15.74 1.88 -0.98
C SER A 131 -15.43 0.59 -1.71
N ARG A 132 -16.28 0.28 -2.68
CA ARG A 132 -16.06 -0.84 -3.60
C ARG A 132 -16.26 -0.35 -5.03
N PRO A 133 -15.20 0.21 -5.66
CA PRO A 133 -15.28 0.78 -7.01
C PRO A 133 -15.78 -0.22 -8.05
N THR A 134 -15.41 -1.49 -7.91
CA THR A 134 -15.88 -2.60 -8.73
C THR A 134 -16.15 -3.82 -7.84
N LEU A 135 -16.76 -4.85 -8.38
CA LEU A 135 -17.01 -6.11 -7.65
C LEU A 135 -15.71 -6.78 -7.16
N ARG A 136 -14.60 -6.51 -7.84
CA ARG A 136 -13.30 -7.14 -7.57
C ARG A 136 -12.27 -6.18 -6.98
N ARG A 137 -12.65 -4.97 -6.62
CA ARG A 137 -11.73 -3.97 -6.06
C ARG A 137 -12.36 -3.27 -4.87
N ALA A 138 -11.64 -3.20 -3.77
CA ALA A 138 -12.05 -2.45 -2.58
C ALA A 138 -11.13 -1.25 -2.37
N VAL A 139 -11.63 -0.23 -1.69
CA VAL A 139 -10.82 0.81 -1.06
C VAL A 139 -10.85 0.55 0.44
N MET A 140 -9.69 0.24 0.99
CA MET A 140 -9.48 0.06 2.42
C MET A 140 -8.82 1.32 2.98
N ARG A 141 -9.24 1.78 4.16
CA ARG A 141 -8.76 3.03 4.74
C ARG A 141 -8.60 2.94 6.24
N ILE A 142 -7.57 3.60 6.74
CA ILE A 142 -7.39 3.90 8.16
C ILE A 142 -7.22 5.41 8.31
N ASP A 143 -8.02 6.03 9.17
CA ASP A 143 -7.92 7.45 9.49
C ASP A 143 -7.06 7.66 10.75
N PHE A 144 -6.32 8.73 10.78
CA PHE A 144 -5.41 9.06 11.89
C PHE A 144 -5.91 10.19 12.75
#